data_c75f9f02b4641fdc0cd8bc0091f64c81
#
_entry.id   c75f9f02b4641fdc0cd8bc0091f64c81
#
_cell.length_a   1.000
_cell.length_b   1.000
_cell.length_c   1.000
_cell.angle_alpha   90.00
_cell.angle_beta   90.00
_cell.angle_gamma   90.00
#
_symmetry.space_group_name_H-M   'P 1'
#
loop_
_entity.id
_entity.type
_entity.pdbx_description
1 polymer ?
#
loop_
_entity_poly.entity_id
_entity_poly.type
_entity_poly.pdbx_seq_one_letter_code
_entity_poly.pdbx_strand_id
1 'polypeptide(L)'
;MGKLKEENATLYLIVYADIMDSIFKGDKVIEYRECSKYWKKRIVDKPYSEVRIKNGYGNETRPYVLLRYKGYEIVVKNGKPHYAIPINRELWKEKRTTIGGKVENVSNE
;
A
#
# COMPACT_ATOMS: atom_id res chain seq x y z
N MET A 1 -5.09 -21.22 -25.93
CA MET A 1 -4.12 -21.04 -24.90
C MET A 1 -4.66 -20.18 -23.77
N GLY A 2 -4.20 -20.44 -22.65
CA GLY A 2 -4.65 -19.68 -21.53
C GLY A 2 -4.07 -18.29 -21.57
N LYS A 3 -4.64 -17.40 -20.84
CA LYS A 3 -4.09 -16.10 -20.71
C LYS A 3 -3.56 -15.88 -19.31
N LEU A 4 -2.64 -15.00 -19.23
CA LEU A 4 -2.04 -14.69 -17.94
C LEU A 4 -3.02 -13.97 -17.07
N LYS A 5 -3.03 -14.34 -15.81
CA LYS A 5 -3.84 -13.69 -14.82
C LYS A 5 -2.94 -13.07 -13.80
N GLU A 6 -3.28 -11.89 -13.40
CA GLU A 6 -2.47 -11.17 -12.43
C GLU A 6 -3.20 -11.08 -11.11
N GLU A 7 -3.73 -12.22 -10.70
CA GLU A 7 -4.55 -12.28 -9.50
C GLU A 7 -3.82 -11.80 -8.27
N ASN A 8 -2.50 -11.96 -8.27
CA ASN A 8 -1.71 -11.58 -7.12
C ASN A 8 -0.81 -10.39 -7.39
N ALA A 9 -1.19 -9.60 -8.38
CA ALA A 9 -0.41 -8.41 -8.67
C ALA A 9 -0.45 -7.48 -7.48
N THR A 10 0.70 -6.95 -7.13
CA THR A 10 0.86 -6.14 -5.93
C THR A 10 1.41 -4.77 -6.29
N LEU A 11 0.77 -3.74 -5.75
CA LEU A 11 1.28 -2.38 -5.83
C LEU A 11 2.24 -2.17 -4.66
N TYR A 12 3.48 -1.79 -4.97
CA TYR A 12 4.50 -1.58 -3.95
C TYR A 12 4.67 -0.10 -3.68
N LEU A 13 4.55 0.28 -2.42
CA LEU A 13 4.71 1.66 -1.98
C LEU A 13 5.74 1.73 -0.87
N ILE A 14 6.59 2.75 -0.92
CA ILE A 14 7.64 2.96 0.07
C ILE A 14 7.28 4.21 0.86
N VAL A 15 7.41 4.15 2.18
CA VAL A 15 7.13 5.29 3.04
C VAL A 15 8.26 5.46 4.04
N TYR A 16 8.33 6.65 4.64
CA TYR A 16 9.28 6.92 5.72
C TYR A 16 8.80 6.28 7.03
N ALA A 17 9.71 6.18 7.97
CA ALA A 17 9.43 5.49 9.23
C ALA A 17 8.28 6.13 10.01
N ASP A 18 8.23 7.46 10.05
CA ASP A 18 7.16 8.13 10.77
C ASP A 18 5.80 7.89 10.13
N ILE A 19 5.77 7.79 8.82
CA ILE A 19 4.53 7.46 8.11
C ILE A 19 4.12 6.03 8.43
N MET A 20 5.10 5.11 8.45
CA MET A 20 4.82 3.73 8.77
C MET A 20 4.22 3.60 10.18
N ASP A 21 4.78 4.36 11.12
CA ASP A 21 4.25 4.39 12.49
C ASP A 21 2.80 4.85 12.53
N SER A 22 2.48 5.90 11.77
CA SER A 22 1.11 6.40 11.70
C SER A 22 0.16 5.34 11.13
N ILE A 23 0.64 4.59 10.16
CA ILE A 23 -0.16 3.52 9.57
C ILE A 23 -0.42 2.44 10.62
N PHE A 24 0.63 1.98 11.30
CA PHE A 24 0.48 0.94 12.31
C PHE A 24 -0.44 1.35 13.46
N LYS A 25 -0.42 2.63 13.81
CA LYS A 25 -1.28 3.13 14.88
C LYS A 25 -2.73 3.30 14.45
N GLY A 26 -2.98 3.25 13.15
CA GLY A 26 -4.31 3.44 12.63
C GLY A 26 -4.67 4.91 12.41
N ASP A 27 -3.73 5.81 12.59
CA ASP A 27 -3.97 7.25 12.40
C ASP A 27 -4.04 7.60 10.92
N LYS A 28 -3.23 6.93 10.09
CA LYS A 28 -3.22 7.17 8.66
C LYS A 28 -3.98 6.05 7.97
N VAL A 29 -5.08 6.40 7.32
CA VAL A 29 -5.96 5.42 6.67
C VAL A 29 -6.04 5.59 5.16
N ILE A 30 -5.35 6.59 4.61
CA ILE A 30 -5.29 6.81 3.17
C ILE A 30 -3.87 7.17 2.80
N GLU A 31 -3.37 6.55 1.74
CA GLU A 31 -2.07 6.89 1.20
C GLU A 31 -2.27 7.69 -0.08
N TYR A 32 -1.58 8.82 -0.20
CA TYR A 32 -1.73 9.72 -1.34
C TYR A 32 -0.50 9.66 -2.22
N ARG A 33 -0.70 9.64 -3.54
CA ARG A 33 0.38 9.74 -4.51
C ARG A 33 -0.05 10.75 -5.58
N GLU A 34 0.82 11.69 -5.91
CA GLU A 34 0.49 12.69 -6.92
C GLU A 34 0.12 12.03 -8.25
N CYS A 35 -0.82 12.64 -8.97
CA CYS A 35 -1.20 12.16 -10.30
C CYS A 35 -0.13 12.59 -11.30
N SER A 36 1.09 12.14 -11.10
CA SER A 36 2.21 12.40 -11.97
C SER A 36 2.28 11.34 -13.05
N LYS A 37 3.11 11.58 -14.07
CA LYS A 37 3.31 10.58 -15.10
C LYS A 37 3.83 9.28 -14.50
N TYR A 38 4.73 9.38 -13.53
CA TYR A 38 5.32 8.23 -12.86
C TYR A 38 4.24 7.36 -12.20
N TRP A 39 3.38 7.98 -11.39
CA TRP A 39 2.37 7.22 -10.67
C TRP A 39 1.19 6.81 -11.54
N LYS A 40 0.87 7.61 -12.56
CA LYS A 40 -0.17 7.23 -13.49
C LYS A 40 0.16 5.89 -14.14
N LYS A 41 1.39 5.73 -14.55
CA LYS A 41 1.85 4.49 -15.17
C LYS A 41 1.73 3.29 -14.25
N ARG A 42 1.87 3.52 -12.96
CA ARG A 42 1.90 2.44 -11.98
C ARG A 42 0.55 2.14 -11.35
N ILE A 43 -0.39 3.07 -11.44
CA ILE A 43 -1.65 2.93 -10.72
C ILE A 43 -2.84 2.77 -11.66
N VAL A 44 -2.88 3.58 -12.73
CA VAL A 44 -4.07 3.59 -13.59
C VAL A 44 -4.13 2.34 -14.44
N ASP A 45 -5.32 1.74 -14.48
CA ASP A 45 -5.58 0.56 -15.30
C ASP A 45 -4.70 -0.64 -14.97
N LYS A 46 -4.32 -0.77 -13.70
CA LYS A 46 -3.53 -1.91 -13.24
C LYS A 46 -4.42 -2.84 -12.41
N PRO A 47 -4.37 -4.13 -12.67
CA PRO A 47 -5.24 -5.09 -11.97
C PRO A 47 -4.63 -5.58 -10.66
N TYR A 48 -4.30 -4.66 -9.77
CA TYR A 48 -3.74 -5.04 -8.48
C TYR A 48 -4.79 -5.69 -7.61
N SER A 49 -4.38 -6.68 -6.84
CA SER A 49 -5.22 -7.25 -5.81
C SER A 49 -4.72 -6.86 -4.42
N GLU A 50 -3.45 -6.46 -4.32
CA GLU A 50 -2.84 -6.17 -3.04
C GLU A 50 -1.97 -4.93 -3.11
N VAL A 51 -1.75 -4.32 -1.95
CA VAL A 51 -0.79 -3.23 -1.77
C VAL A 51 0.17 -3.65 -0.68
N ARG A 52 1.46 -3.48 -0.93
CA ARG A 52 2.47 -3.71 0.09
C ARG A 52 3.15 -2.39 0.38
N ILE A 53 2.99 -1.89 1.60
CA ILE A 53 3.59 -0.64 2.03
C ILE A 53 4.76 -0.98 2.94
N LYS A 54 5.95 -0.56 2.57
CA LYS A 54 7.17 -0.90 3.27
C LYS A 54 7.89 0.36 3.74
N ASN A 55 8.52 0.26 4.90
CA ASN A 55 9.33 1.34 5.43
C ASN A 55 10.68 1.33 4.74
N GLY A 56 10.87 2.27 3.82
CA GLY A 56 12.16 2.47 3.18
C GLY A 56 12.53 1.39 2.18
N TYR A 57 13.61 1.64 1.48
CA TYR A 57 14.18 0.67 0.55
C TYR A 57 15.04 -0.32 1.34
N GLY A 58 15.42 -1.39 0.69
CA GLY A 58 16.31 -2.35 1.33
C GLY A 58 15.74 -3.74 1.32
N ASN A 59 16.18 -4.54 2.29
CA ASN A 59 15.88 -5.96 2.26
C ASN A 59 14.49 -6.27 2.81
N GLU A 60 14.19 -7.55 2.79
CA GLU A 60 12.87 -8.03 3.13
C GLU A 60 12.56 -8.01 4.62
N THR A 61 13.53 -7.62 5.45
CA THR A 61 13.29 -7.61 6.89
C THR A 61 12.68 -6.30 7.39
N ARG A 62 12.45 -5.35 6.52
CA ARG A 62 11.89 -4.05 6.89
C ARG A 62 10.44 -4.19 7.35
N PRO A 63 10.00 -3.28 8.22
CA PRO A 63 8.58 -3.24 8.57
C PRO A 63 7.71 -2.98 7.36
N TYR A 64 6.56 -3.61 7.33
CA TYR A 64 5.63 -3.45 6.21
C TYR A 64 4.22 -3.85 6.62
N VAL A 65 3.26 -3.49 5.79
CA VAL A 65 1.91 -4.01 5.88
C VAL A 65 1.49 -4.43 4.48
N LEU A 66 0.87 -5.61 4.40
CA LEU A 66 0.28 -6.11 3.16
C LEU A 66 -1.22 -6.04 3.31
N LEU A 67 -1.89 -5.43 2.35
CA LEU A 67 -3.34 -5.24 2.46
C LEU A 67 -4.02 -5.41 1.12
N ARG A 68 -5.34 -5.58 1.17
CA ARG A 68 -6.13 -5.71 -0.05
C ARG A 68 -6.22 -4.35 -0.73
N TYR A 69 -6.10 -4.36 -2.05
CA TYR A 69 -6.20 -3.15 -2.85
C TYR A 69 -7.66 -2.90 -3.21
N LYS A 70 -8.17 -1.75 -2.82
CA LYS A 70 -9.56 -1.37 -3.11
C LYS A 70 -9.65 -0.25 -4.12
N GLY A 71 -8.59 -0.04 -4.90
CA GLY A 71 -8.60 1.01 -5.91
C GLY A 71 -8.21 2.35 -5.34
N TYR A 72 -8.65 3.40 -6.02
CA TYR A 72 -8.29 4.75 -5.61
C TYR A 72 -9.39 5.70 -6.04
N GLU A 73 -9.38 6.87 -5.42
CA GLU A 73 -10.17 8.01 -5.89
C GLU A 73 -9.18 9.12 -6.20
N ILE A 74 -9.58 10.02 -7.07
CA ILE A 74 -8.75 11.18 -7.36
C ILE A 74 -9.30 12.34 -6.54
N VAL A 75 -8.41 12.92 -5.73
CA VAL A 75 -8.77 14.05 -4.86
C VAL A 75 -7.78 15.17 -5.07
N VAL A 76 -8.19 16.39 -4.80
CA VAL A 76 -7.29 17.54 -4.86
C VAL A 76 -6.73 17.75 -3.47
N LYS A 77 -5.41 17.78 -3.37
CA LYS A 77 -4.71 17.96 -2.11
C LYS A 77 -3.60 18.96 -2.35
N ASN A 78 -3.60 20.05 -1.59
CA ASN A 78 -2.63 21.14 -1.78
C ASN A 78 -2.64 21.66 -3.21
N GLY A 79 -3.84 21.76 -3.79
CA GLY A 79 -4.01 22.30 -5.13
C GLY A 79 -3.63 21.38 -6.25
N LYS A 80 -3.30 20.12 -5.96
CA LYS A 80 -2.89 19.16 -6.99
C LYS A 80 -3.69 17.87 -6.89
N PRO A 81 -3.97 17.23 -8.04
CA PRO A 81 -4.68 15.95 -7.98
C PRO A 81 -3.78 14.83 -7.46
N HIS A 82 -4.39 13.98 -6.65
CA HIS A 82 -3.70 12.83 -6.05
C HIS A 82 -4.57 11.60 -6.15
N TYR A 83 -3.92 10.46 -6.27
CA TYR A 83 -4.57 9.17 -6.08
C TYR A 83 -4.67 8.93 -4.58
N ALA A 84 -5.88 8.72 -4.10
CA ALA A 84 -6.14 8.45 -2.69
C ALA A 84 -6.46 6.96 -2.55
N ILE A 85 -5.56 6.21 -1.94
CA ILE A 85 -5.66 4.76 -1.83
C ILE A 85 -6.01 4.40 -0.40
N PRO A 86 -7.15 3.74 -0.15
CA PRO A 86 -7.50 3.37 1.22
C PRO A 86 -6.56 2.29 1.75
N ILE A 87 -6.10 2.49 2.98
CA ILE A 87 -5.17 1.56 3.62
C ILE A 87 -5.60 1.27 5.07
N ASN A 88 -6.87 1.41 5.35
CA ASN A 88 -7.38 1.21 6.70
C ASN A 88 -7.27 -0.25 7.13
N ARG A 89 -7.29 -0.45 8.43
CA ARG A 89 -6.97 -1.72 9.05
C ARG A 89 -7.81 -2.89 8.57
N GLU A 90 -9.07 -2.64 8.21
CA GLU A 90 -9.94 -3.69 7.71
C GLU A 90 -9.41 -4.37 6.47
N LEU A 91 -8.51 -3.72 5.76
CA LEU A 91 -7.94 -4.27 4.52
C LEU A 91 -6.67 -5.05 4.75
N TRP A 92 -6.09 -4.98 5.94
CA TRP A 92 -4.79 -5.59 6.20
C TRP A 92 -4.86 -7.11 6.19
N LYS A 93 -3.82 -7.74 5.64
CA LYS A 93 -3.69 -9.20 5.60
C LYS A 93 -2.54 -9.66 6.47
N GLU A 94 -1.41 -8.96 6.45
CA GLU A 94 -0.28 -9.29 7.30
C GLU A 94 0.60 -8.09 7.52
N LYS A 95 1.42 -8.15 8.54
CA LYS A 95 2.31 -7.04 8.88
C LYS A 95 3.56 -7.55 9.57
N ARG A 96 4.60 -6.73 9.53
CA ARG A 96 5.80 -6.88 10.31
C ARG A 96 6.11 -5.50 10.87
N THR A 97 6.11 -5.35 12.19
CA THR A 97 6.20 -4.02 12.78
C THR A 97 7.61 -3.59 13.15
N THR A 98 8.56 -4.55 13.20
CA THR A 98 9.94 -4.20 13.53
C THR A 98 10.87 -4.85 12.51
N ILE A 99 12.07 -4.28 12.38
CA ILE A 99 13.07 -4.84 11.48
C ILE A 99 13.43 -6.24 11.93
N GLY A 100 13.33 -7.20 11.00
CA GLY A 100 13.64 -8.58 11.31
C GLY A 100 12.63 -9.26 12.20
N GLY A 101 11.53 -8.58 12.50
CA GLY A 101 10.52 -9.12 13.38
C GLY A 101 9.66 -10.16 12.71
N LYS A 102 8.78 -10.71 13.51
CA LYS A 102 7.87 -11.74 13.06
C LYS A 102 6.82 -11.19 12.12
N VAL A 103 6.47 -11.97 11.11
CA VAL A 103 5.35 -11.65 10.24
C VAL A 103 4.08 -12.12 10.94
N GLU A 104 3.10 -11.25 11.04
CA GLU A 104 1.85 -11.55 11.73
C GLU A 104 0.71 -11.46 10.75
N ASN A 105 -0.18 -12.45 10.80
CA ASN A 105 -1.41 -12.40 10.03
C ASN A 105 -2.40 -11.50 10.75
N VAL A 106 -3.17 -10.74 9.99
CA VAL A 106 -4.18 -9.86 10.55
C VAL A 106 -5.54 -10.41 10.16
N SER A 107 -6.34 -10.70 11.17
CA SER A 107 -7.69 -11.21 10.95
C SER A 107 -8.68 -10.10 11.27
N ASN A 108 -9.65 -9.93 10.39
CA ASN A 108 -10.65 -8.87 10.55
C ASN A 108 -12.06 -9.43 10.59
N GLU A 109 -12.20 -10.56 11.20
CA GLU A 109 -13.52 -11.17 11.29
C GLU A 109 -14.34 -10.72 12.42
#